data_2ada845fbf17c28514dfa9a62d2fe919
#
_entry.id   2ada845fbf17c28514dfa9a62d2fe919
#
_cell.length_a   1.000
_cell.length_b   1.000
_cell.length_c   1.000
_cell.angle_alpha   90.00
_cell.angle_beta   90.00
_cell.angle_gamma   90.00
#
_symmetry.space_group_name_H-M   'P 1'
#
loop_
_entity.id
_entity.type
_entity.pdbx_description
1 polymer ?
#
loop_
_entity_poly.entity_id
_entity_poly.type
_entity_poly.pdbx_seq_one_letter_code
_entity_poly.pdbx_strand_id
1 'polypeptide(L)'
;MEQEKETRLQAECSRELAQRIVRELTPAGVQVLGGSGLLEQALEKAGTRLTGQADADGLLVVVDPEWTELPELECGQVLLVCEDAAVMADCAGQLAQQGFARDFEWKGRVRALQTARFCRGGEALDAQQTAAGYETVLDELRERMLLAERTGEEQAAQLARLHSDLALSRSHEQELEQTLNSVVNSTLWKATWPLRYVVSKSRSIVHTLSLIHI
;
A
#
# COMPACT_ATOMS: atom_id res chain seq x y z
N MET A 1 -16.13 -7.95 0.44
CA MET A 1 -15.76 -6.68 1.12
C MET A 1 -14.34 -6.20 0.77
N GLU A 2 -13.29 -7.05 0.86
CA GLU A 2 -11.93 -6.64 0.44
C GLU A 2 -11.82 -6.42 -1.08
N GLN A 3 -12.29 -7.35 -1.88
CA GLN A 3 -12.31 -7.21 -3.36
C GLN A 3 -13.07 -5.98 -3.86
N GLU A 4 -14.19 -5.62 -3.21
CA GLU A 4 -14.93 -4.39 -3.56
C GLU A 4 -14.14 -3.12 -3.26
N LYS A 5 -13.39 -3.09 -2.17
CA LYS A 5 -12.51 -1.96 -1.83
C LYS A 5 -11.36 -1.83 -2.82
N GLU A 6 -10.76 -2.95 -3.22
CA GLU A 6 -9.66 -3.00 -4.17
C GLU A 6 -10.11 -2.54 -5.56
N THR A 7 -11.24 -3.05 -6.06
CA THR A 7 -11.83 -2.61 -7.34
C THR A 7 -12.19 -1.11 -7.32
N ARG A 8 -12.67 -0.60 -6.19
CA ARG A 8 -13.00 0.82 -6.04
C ARG A 8 -11.75 1.70 -6.04
N LEU A 9 -10.68 1.26 -5.39
CA LEU A 9 -9.41 1.97 -5.37
C LEU A 9 -8.79 2.02 -6.79
N GLN A 10 -8.80 0.91 -7.51
CA GLN A 10 -8.33 0.83 -8.90
C GLN A 10 -9.14 1.75 -9.83
N ALA A 11 -10.47 1.80 -9.67
CA ALA A 11 -11.32 2.69 -10.45
C ALA A 11 -11.04 4.18 -10.17
N GLU A 12 -10.74 4.54 -8.92
CA GLU A 12 -10.35 5.90 -8.56
C GLU A 12 -8.98 6.28 -9.12
N CYS A 13 -7.99 5.38 -9.04
CA CYS A 13 -6.67 5.57 -9.64
C CYS A 13 -6.76 5.74 -11.17
N SER A 14 -7.54 4.91 -11.84
CA SER A 14 -7.76 4.98 -13.28
C SER A 14 -8.40 6.29 -13.71
N ARG A 15 -9.37 6.81 -12.93
CA ARG A 15 -10.01 8.09 -13.19
C ARG A 15 -9.05 9.27 -13.03
N GLU A 16 -8.25 9.27 -11.97
CA GLU A 16 -7.26 10.32 -11.72
C GLU A 16 -6.17 10.33 -12.80
N LEU A 17 -5.69 9.14 -13.19
CA LEU A 17 -4.72 8.99 -14.27
C LEU A 17 -5.29 9.45 -15.62
N ALA A 18 -6.52 9.06 -15.96
CA ALA A 18 -7.17 9.49 -17.19
C ALA A 18 -7.34 11.01 -17.27
N GLN A 19 -7.77 11.65 -16.18
CA GLN A 19 -7.88 13.11 -16.11
C GLN A 19 -6.54 13.79 -16.29
N ARG A 20 -5.48 13.20 -15.74
CA ARG A 20 -4.14 13.73 -15.85
C ARG A 20 -3.59 13.59 -17.28
N ILE A 21 -3.77 12.42 -17.93
CA ILE A 21 -3.42 12.20 -19.33
C ILE A 21 -4.07 13.24 -20.23
N VAL A 22 -5.37 13.43 -20.08
CA VAL A 22 -6.12 14.40 -20.91
C VAL A 22 -5.63 15.82 -20.70
N ARG A 23 -5.40 16.22 -19.44
CA ARG A 23 -5.00 17.60 -19.11
C ARG A 23 -3.57 17.92 -19.50
N GLU A 24 -2.63 16.99 -19.27
CA GLU A 24 -1.20 17.28 -19.41
C GLU A 24 -0.63 16.83 -20.77
N LEU A 25 -1.17 15.78 -21.39
CA LEU A 25 -0.64 15.23 -22.63
C LEU A 25 -1.49 15.59 -23.87
N THR A 26 -2.78 15.91 -23.69
CA THR A 26 -3.72 16.24 -24.78
C THR A 26 -3.53 15.40 -26.05
N PRO A 27 -3.52 14.03 -25.94
CA PRO A 27 -3.17 13.16 -27.04
C PRO A 27 -4.25 13.19 -28.12
N ALA A 28 -3.86 13.10 -29.40
CA ALA A 28 -4.80 12.98 -30.53
C ALA A 28 -5.60 11.68 -30.51
N GLY A 29 -5.01 10.61 -29.98
CA GLY A 29 -5.61 9.31 -29.74
C GLY A 29 -4.82 8.55 -28.69
N VAL A 30 -5.49 7.64 -27.99
CA VAL A 30 -4.86 6.79 -26.96
C VAL A 30 -5.16 5.33 -27.27
N GLN A 31 -4.13 4.52 -27.27
CA GLN A 31 -4.22 3.07 -27.19
C GLN A 31 -3.85 2.62 -25.78
N VAL A 32 -4.63 1.72 -25.19
CA VAL A 32 -4.31 1.12 -23.89
C VAL A 32 -3.99 -0.35 -24.12
N LEU A 33 -2.88 -0.81 -23.55
CA LEU A 33 -2.48 -2.21 -23.54
C LEU A 33 -2.36 -2.69 -22.08
N GLY A 34 -3.01 -3.80 -21.80
CA GLY A 34 -3.06 -4.36 -20.44
C GLY A 34 -4.12 -3.71 -19.54
N GLY A 35 -4.13 -4.15 -18.28
CA GLY A 35 -5.06 -3.65 -17.28
C GLY A 35 -6.47 -4.24 -17.36
N SER A 36 -7.35 -3.74 -16.51
CA SER A 36 -8.71 -4.28 -16.28
C SER A 36 -9.81 -3.59 -17.11
N GLY A 37 -9.47 -2.80 -18.13
CA GLY A 37 -10.44 -2.00 -18.90
C GLY A 37 -11.00 -0.77 -18.16
N LEU A 38 -10.66 -0.59 -16.89
CA LEU A 38 -11.13 0.56 -16.09
C LEU A 38 -10.49 1.87 -16.55
N LEU A 39 -9.25 1.84 -17.01
CA LEU A 39 -8.57 3.02 -17.53
C LEU A 39 -9.16 3.44 -18.88
N GLU A 40 -9.47 2.50 -19.76
CA GLU A 40 -10.13 2.76 -21.04
C GLU A 40 -11.47 3.47 -20.83
N GLN A 41 -12.31 2.92 -19.95
CA GLN A 41 -13.60 3.54 -19.60
C GLN A 41 -13.42 4.94 -18.98
N ALA A 42 -12.38 5.15 -18.19
CA ALA A 42 -12.09 6.45 -17.59
C ALA A 42 -11.63 7.48 -18.64
N LEU A 43 -10.82 7.06 -19.62
CA LEU A 43 -10.36 7.88 -20.73
C LEU A 43 -11.51 8.28 -21.66
N GLU A 44 -12.40 7.33 -22.01
CA GLU A 44 -13.60 7.63 -22.79
C GLU A 44 -14.51 8.65 -22.08
N LYS A 45 -14.73 8.47 -20.77
CA LYS A 45 -15.51 9.45 -19.96
C LYS A 45 -14.83 10.81 -19.87
N ALA A 46 -13.51 10.86 -19.97
CA ALA A 46 -12.75 12.10 -20.00
C ALA A 46 -12.71 12.75 -21.40
N GLY A 47 -13.35 12.12 -22.40
CA GLY A 47 -13.49 12.66 -23.75
C GLY A 47 -12.31 12.32 -24.69
N THR A 48 -11.47 11.35 -24.33
CA THR A 48 -10.33 10.92 -25.16
C THR A 48 -10.79 9.88 -26.17
N ARG A 49 -10.29 10.00 -27.40
CA ARG A 49 -10.53 9.02 -28.46
C ARG A 49 -9.62 7.79 -28.22
N LEU A 50 -10.23 6.65 -27.99
CA LEU A 50 -9.49 5.37 -27.96
C LEU A 50 -9.26 4.90 -29.40
N THR A 51 -8.05 4.42 -29.67
CA THR A 51 -7.62 3.89 -30.98
C THR A 51 -7.18 2.45 -30.80
N GLY A 52 -7.42 1.61 -31.81
CA GLY A 52 -6.95 0.21 -31.80
C GLY A 52 -5.45 0.08 -32.01
N GLN A 53 -4.81 1.11 -32.54
CA GLN A 53 -3.37 1.20 -32.76
C GLN A 53 -2.93 2.65 -32.52
N ALA A 54 -1.83 2.84 -31.81
CA ALA A 54 -1.26 4.15 -31.59
C ALA A 54 -0.43 4.58 -32.81
N ASP A 55 -0.85 5.67 -33.44
CA ASP A 55 -0.13 6.31 -34.54
C ASP A 55 1.09 7.08 -34.01
N ALA A 56 1.91 7.62 -34.92
CA ALA A 56 3.09 8.41 -34.58
C ALA A 56 2.81 9.60 -33.61
N ASP A 57 1.63 10.21 -33.73
CA ASP A 57 1.15 11.31 -32.86
C ASP A 57 0.28 10.84 -31.70
N GLY A 58 0.03 9.52 -31.60
CA GLY A 58 -0.77 8.90 -30.57
C GLY A 58 0.03 8.55 -29.32
N LEU A 59 -0.69 8.39 -28.20
CA LEU A 59 -0.16 7.92 -26.93
C LEU A 59 -0.50 6.45 -26.75
N LEU A 60 0.51 5.63 -26.54
CA LEU A 60 0.37 4.26 -26.06
C LEU A 60 0.46 4.23 -24.55
N VAL A 61 -0.57 3.77 -23.86
CA VAL A 61 -0.56 3.55 -22.42
C VAL A 61 -0.44 2.05 -22.16
N VAL A 62 0.58 1.67 -21.44
CA VAL A 62 0.87 0.28 -21.08
C VAL A 62 0.68 0.12 -19.58
N VAL A 63 -0.27 -0.72 -19.18
CA VAL A 63 -0.64 -0.93 -17.78
C VAL A 63 -0.19 -2.32 -17.36
N ASP A 64 0.64 -2.39 -16.31
CA ASP A 64 1.16 -3.62 -15.69
C ASP A 64 1.60 -4.66 -16.73
N PRO A 65 2.64 -4.34 -17.51
CA PRO A 65 3.09 -5.23 -18.57
C PRO A 65 3.57 -6.56 -17.99
N GLU A 66 2.87 -7.64 -18.29
CA GLU A 66 3.30 -9.02 -18.01
C GLU A 66 4.33 -9.53 -19.05
N TRP A 67 4.95 -8.61 -19.79
CA TRP A 67 5.74 -8.98 -20.95
C TRP A 67 7.21 -9.23 -20.60
N THR A 68 7.70 -10.37 -21.00
CA THR A 68 9.13 -10.65 -21.03
C THR A 68 9.85 -9.82 -22.12
N GLU A 69 9.15 -9.46 -23.20
CA GLU A 69 9.68 -8.63 -24.28
C GLU A 69 8.60 -7.68 -24.80
N LEU A 70 8.91 -6.38 -24.86
CA LEU A 70 8.04 -5.38 -25.46
C LEU A 70 8.03 -5.57 -26.98
N PRO A 71 6.85 -5.60 -27.63
CA PRO A 71 6.78 -5.63 -29.09
C PRO A 71 7.41 -4.38 -29.70
N GLU A 72 7.78 -4.44 -30.96
CA GLU A 72 8.25 -3.27 -31.69
C GLU A 72 7.12 -2.24 -31.81
N LEU A 73 7.35 -1.05 -31.26
CA LEU A 73 6.32 -0.01 -31.15
C LEU A 73 6.48 1.02 -32.28
N GLU A 74 5.37 1.36 -32.93
CA GLU A 74 5.34 2.38 -34.00
C GLU A 74 4.89 3.76 -33.52
N CYS A 75 4.46 3.86 -32.24
CA CYS A 75 3.97 5.10 -31.65
C CYS A 75 5.10 6.11 -31.32
N GLY A 76 4.75 7.40 -31.24
CA GLY A 76 5.67 8.46 -30.84
C GLY A 76 5.81 8.64 -29.34
N GLN A 77 4.80 8.23 -28.56
CA GLN A 77 4.78 8.42 -27.11
C GLN A 77 4.27 7.17 -26.40
N VAL A 78 4.93 6.82 -25.32
CA VAL A 78 4.55 5.69 -24.45
C VAL A 78 4.43 6.17 -23.00
N LEU A 79 3.35 5.82 -22.34
CA LEU A 79 3.16 6.00 -20.90
C LEU A 79 3.13 4.63 -20.24
N LEU A 80 4.15 4.31 -19.48
CA LEU A 80 4.16 3.11 -18.63
C LEU A 80 3.43 3.41 -17.33
N VAL A 81 2.62 2.46 -16.90
CA VAL A 81 1.87 2.48 -15.64
C VAL A 81 2.08 1.14 -14.95
N CYS A 82 2.82 1.11 -13.85
CA CYS A 82 3.16 -0.13 -13.14
C CYS A 82 3.01 0.07 -11.63
N GLU A 83 2.66 -0.99 -10.92
CA GLU A 83 2.73 -1.02 -9.45
C GLU A 83 4.17 -1.30 -8.99
N ASP A 84 4.91 -2.15 -9.71
CA ASP A 84 6.27 -2.56 -9.38
C ASP A 84 7.33 -1.71 -10.08
N ALA A 85 8.27 -1.19 -9.29
CA ALA A 85 9.39 -0.40 -9.78
C ALA A 85 10.40 -1.22 -10.61
N ALA A 86 10.54 -2.53 -10.34
CA ALA A 86 11.44 -3.38 -11.10
C ALA A 86 10.91 -3.61 -12.52
N VAL A 87 9.61 -3.88 -12.66
CA VAL A 87 8.93 -4.01 -13.96
C VAL A 87 9.04 -2.70 -14.75
N MET A 88 8.86 -1.56 -14.08
CA MET A 88 9.05 -0.23 -14.70
C MET A 88 10.46 -0.05 -15.24
N ALA A 89 11.49 -0.46 -14.49
CA ALA A 89 12.89 -0.31 -14.89
C ALA A 89 13.23 -1.20 -16.09
N ASP A 90 12.76 -2.45 -16.10
CA ASP A 90 12.98 -3.39 -17.20
C ASP A 90 12.32 -2.89 -18.50
N CYS A 91 11.07 -2.47 -18.42
CA CYS A 91 10.37 -1.89 -19.57
C CYS A 91 11.03 -0.60 -20.07
N ALA A 92 11.51 0.25 -19.16
CA ALA A 92 12.25 1.46 -19.53
C ALA A 92 13.54 1.12 -20.29
N GLY A 93 14.26 0.06 -19.90
CA GLY A 93 15.43 -0.45 -20.61
C GLY A 93 15.12 -0.91 -22.03
N GLN A 94 14.02 -1.63 -22.21
CA GLN A 94 13.57 -2.11 -23.54
C GLN A 94 13.11 -0.95 -24.44
N LEU A 95 12.39 0.03 -23.88
CA LEU A 95 12.01 1.23 -24.61
C LEU A 95 13.22 2.05 -25.06
N ALA A 96 14.24 2.17 -24.23
CA ALA A 96 15.48 2.84 -24.59
C ALA A 96 16.18 2.14 -25.78
N GLN A 97 16.17 0.81 -25.84
CA GLN A 97 16.69 0.04 -26.97
C GLN A 97 15.91 0.30 -28.28
N GLN A 98 14.62 0.63 -28.18
CA GLN A 98 13.77 1.01 -29.32
C GLN A 98 13.85 2.49 -29.69
N GLY A 99 14.74 3.26 -29.06
CA GLY A 99 14.96 4.69 -29.35
C GLY A 99 13.98 5.64 -28.64
N PHE A 100 13.36 5.20 -27.56
CA PHE A 100 12.56 6.07 -26.72
C PHE A 100 13.40 6.67 -25.59
N ALA A 101 13.26 7.98 -25.36
CA ALA A 101 13.85 8.68 -24.24
C ALA A 101 12.81 8.98 -23.16
N ARG A 102 13.19 8.85 -21.89
CA ARG A 102 12.31 9.17 -20.76
C ARG A 102 12.08 10.66 -20.68
N ASP A 103 10.81 11.04 -20.55
CA ASP A 103 10.40 12.41 -20.27
C ASP A 103 10.40 12.65 -18.75
N PHE A 104 11.35 13.44 -18.26
CA PHE A 104 11.48 13.77 -16.83
C PHE A 104 10.55 14.90 -16.37
N GLU A 105 9.91 15.62 -17.30
CA GLU A 105 8.89 16.62 -16.95
C GLU A 105 7.60 15.95 -16.48
N TRP A 106 7.35 14.73 -16.95
CA TRP A 106 6.24 13.92 -16.46
C TRP A 106 6.51 13.39 -15.04
N LYS A 107 5.97 14.05 -14.02
CA LYS A 107 6.10 13.64 -12.62
C LYS A 107 5.15 12.50 -12.29
N GLY A 108 5.69 11.34 -12.26
CA GLY A 108 5.11 10.05 -12.41
C GLY A 108 4.61 9.33 -11.17
N ARG A 109 3.67 9.86 -10.40
CA ARG A 109 2.97 9.00 -9.45
C ARG A 109 1.49 9.39 -9.37
N VAL A 110 0.61 8.39 -9.51
CA VAL A 110 -0.81 8.51 -9.25
C VAL A 110 -1.15 7.53 -8.13
N ARG A 111 -1.20 8.01 -6.91
CA ARG A 111 -1.39 7.20 -5.70
C ARG A 111 -0.34 6.08 -5.56
N ALA A 112 -0.75 4.80 -5.65
CA ALA A 112 0.14 3.65 -5.61
C ALA A 112 0.83 3.35 -6.95
N LEU A 113 0.26 3.82 -8.07
CA LEU A 113 0.78 3.56 -9.41
C LEU A 113 1.97 4.44 -9.72
N GLN A 114 3.05 3.83 -10.18
CA GLN A 114 4.18 4.53 -10.77
C GLN A 114 3.89 4.74 -12.25
N THR A 115 4.18 5.94 -12.75
CA THR A 115 3.99 6.25 -14.17
C THR A 115 5.25 6.88 -14.74
N ALA A 116 5.63 6.52 -15.96
CA ALA A 116 6.75 7.13 -16.66
C ALA A 116 6.39 7.33 -18.13
N ARG A 117 6.64 8.52 -18.65
CA ARG A 117 6.44 8.87 -20.06
C ARG A 117 7.74 8.72 -20.82
N PHE A 118 7.64 8.23 -22.05
CA PHE A 118 8.75 8.07 -22.99
C PHE A 118 8.33 8.64 -24.33
N CYS A 119 9.25 9.32 -24.99
CA CYS A 119 9.03 9.93 -26.30
C CYS A 119 10.08 9.42 -27.29
N ARG A 120 9.63 9.07 -28.52
CA ARG A 120 10.51 8.68 -29.62
C ARG A 120 10.94 9.94 -30.37
N GLY A 121 12.23 10.04 -30.72
CA GLY A 121 12.73 11.11 -31.61
C GLY A 121 12.67 12.51 -31.02
N GLY A 122 12.49 12.64 -29.70
CA GLY A 122 12.86 13.88 -29.01
C GLY A 122 14.33 14.19 -29.40
N GLU A 123 14.65 15.45 -29.77
CA GLU A 123 16.00 15.92 -29.88
C GLU A 123 16.78 15.28 -28.74
N ALA A 124 17.88 14.58 -29.06
CA ALA A 124 18.64 13.82 -28.07
C ALA A 124 18.81 14.74 -26.87
N LEU A 125 18.02 14.52 -25.84
CA LEU A 125 18.07 15.31 -24.61
C LEU A 125 19.52 15.37 -24.28
N ASP A 126 20.10 16.58 -24.33
CA ASP A 126 21.52 16.80 -24.16
C ASP A 126 21.97 15.88 -23.01
N ALA A 127 23.01 15.09 -23.20
CA ALA A 127 23.45 14.09 -22.23
C ALA A 127 23.53 14.70 -20.82
N GLN A 128 23.72 16.00 -20.74
CA GLN A 128 23.75 16.80 -19.53
C GLN A 128 22.34 16.98 -18.90
N GLN A 129 21.29 17.15 -19.71
CA GLN A 129 19.90 17.24 -19.22
C GLN A 129 19.40 15.87 -18.73
N THR A 130 19.80 14.81 -19.41
CA THR A 130 19.51 13.43 -19.01
C THR A 130 20.21 13.08 -17.70
N ALA A 131 21.48 13.46 -17.53
CA ALA A 131 22.22 13.27 -16.29
C ALA A 131 21.60 14.06 -15.12
N ALA A 132 21.24 15.33 -15.31
CA ALA A 132 20.55 16.13 -14.30
C ALA A 132 19.19 15.56 -13.90
N GLY A 133 18.45 14.99 -14.86
CA GLY A 133 17.20 14.29 -14.59
C GLY A 133 17.40 13.03 -13.71
N TYR A 134 18.44 12.24 -13.98
CA TYR A 134 18.78 11.09 -13.15
C TYR A 134 19.26 11.50 -11.76
N GLU A 135 20.06 12.56 -11.61
CA GLU A 135 20.46 13.07 -10.31
C GLU A 135 19.26 13.46 -9.45
N THR A 136 18.26 14.15 -10.04
CA THR A 136 17.03 14.52 -9.32
C THR A 136 16.26 13.30 -8.84
N VAL A 137 16.15 12.25 -9.65
CA VAL A 137 15.48 10.99 -9.27
C VAL A 137 16.25 10.26 -8.18
N LEU A 138 17.58 10.26 -8.27
CA LEU A 138 18.43 9.64 -7.25
C LEU A 138 18.34 10.36 -5.91
N ASP A 139 18.26 11.69 -5.91
CA ASP A 139 18.09 12.47 -4.68
C ASP A 139 16.71 12.24 -4.06
N GLU A 140 15.64 12.17 -4.86
CA GLU A 140 14.31 11.80 -4.38
C GLU A 140 14.28 10.38 -3.77
N LEU A 141 14.98 9.43 -4.37
CA LEU A 141 15.09 8.07 -3.84
C LEU A 141 15.89 8.03 -2.53
N ARG A 142 16.97 8.80 -2.43
CA ARG A 142 17.75 8.94 -1.19
C ARG A 142 16.91 9.52 -0.05
N GLU A 143 16.15 10.59 -0.31
CA GLU A 143 15.25 11.16 0.70
C GLU A 143 14.21 10.15 1.17
N ARG A 144 13.63 9.38 0.25
CA ARG A 144 12.66 8.33 0.62
C ARG A 144 13.29 7.20 1.44
N MET A 145 14.50 6.78 1.11
CA MET A 145 15.24 5.80 1.89
C MET A 145 15.47 6.31 3.32
N LEU A 146 15.94 7.54 3.47
CA LEU A 146 16.17 8.16 4.79
C LEU A 146 14.88 8.26 5.62
N LEU A 147 13.76 8.59 4.98
CA LEU A 147 12.45 8.60 5.63
C LEU A 147 12.02 7.18 6.06
N ALA A 148 12.21 6.19 5.20
CA ALA A 148 11.87 4.80 5.52
C ALA A 148 12.75 4.25 6.67
N GLU A 149 14.03 4.59 6.69
CA GLU A 149 14.93 4.23 7.80
C GLU A 149 14.47 4.85 9.12
N ARG A 150 14.15 6.15 9.15
CA ARG A 150 13.63 6.82 10.36
C ARG A 150 12.33 6.20 10.85
N THR A 151 11.39 5.94 9.96
CA THR A 151 10.13 5.29 10.34
C THR A 151 10.37 3.86 10.85
N GLY A 152 11.32 3.13 10.28
CA GLY A 152 11.74 1.82 10.76
C GLY A 152 12.35 1.86 12.17
N GLU A 153 13.22 2.84 12.44
CA GLU A 153 13.81 3.06 13.77
C GLU A 153 12.75 3.42 14.82
N GLU A 154 11.80 4.30 14.47
CA GLU A 154 10.69 4.67 15.35
C GLU A 154 9.80 3.47 15.68
N GLN A 155 9.48 2.64 14.69
CA GLN A 155 8.70 1.42 14.89
C GLN A 155 9.46 0.41 15.74
N ALA A 156 10.76 0.24 15.53
CA ALA A 156 11.60 -0.64 16.35
C ALA A 156 11.63 -0.16 17.80
N ALA A 157 11.75 1.15 18.04
CA ALA A 157 11.71 1.72 19.38
C ALA A 157 10.35 1.53 20.07
N GLN A 158 9.24 1.66 19.33
CA GLN A 158 7.90 1.40 19.84
C GLN A 158 7.71 -0.09 20.20
N LEU A 159 8.17 -1.01 19.35
CA LEU A 159 8.14 -2.44 19.64
C LEU A 159 8.97 -2.80 20.87
N ALA A 160 10.14 -2.20 21.04
CA ALA A 160 10.97 -2.41 22.23
C ALA A 160 10.27 -1.94 23.52
N ARG A 161 9.59 -0.80 23.49
CA ARG A 161 8.78 -0.30 24.61
C ARG A 161 7.62 -1.24 24.93
N LEU A 162 6.86 -1.65 23.93
CA LEU A 162 5.73 -2.58 24.12
C LEU A 162 6.19 -3.92 24.68
N HIS A 163 7.34 -4.45 24.23
CA HIS A 163 7.93 -5.67 24.79
C HIS A 163 8.32 -5.49 26.28
N SER A 164 8.90 -4.34 26.64
CA SER A 164 9.21 -4.02 28.02
C SER A 164 7.96 -3.95 28.91
N ASP A 165 6.92 -3.24 28.46
CA ASP A 165 5.65 -3.10 29.18
C ASP A 165 4.96 -4.48 29.36
N LEU A 166 5.02 -5.31 28.34
CA LEU A 166 4.47 -6.66 28.39
C LEU A 166 5.24 -7.58 29.36
N ALA A 167 6.56 -7.42 29.42
CA ALA A 167 7.38 -8.14 30.39
C ALA A 167 7.06 -7.70 31.84
N LEU A 168 6.89 -6.39 32.08
CA LEU A 168 6.47 -5.86 33.38
C LEU A 168 5.08 -6.34 33.77
N SER A 169 4.13 -6.35 32.84
CA SER A 169 2.78 -6.83 33.10
C SER A 169 2.77 -8.31 33.48
N ARG A 170 3.55 -9.13 32.79
CA ARG A 170 3.70 -10.56 33.11
C ARG A 170 4.33 -10.80 34.47
N SER A 171 5.36 -10.01 34.85
CA SER A 171 5.97 -10.14 36.17
C SER A 171 4.97 -9.79 37.28
N HIS A 172 4.15 -8.76 37.06
CA HIS A 172 3.11 -8.35 38.00
C HIS A 172 2.00 -9.40 38.14
N GLU A 173 1.61 -10.01 37.04
CA GLU A 173 0.66 -11.12 37.03
C GLU A 173 1.19 -12.32 37.84
N GLN A 174 2.46 -12.67 37.66
CA GLN A 174 3.10 -13.74 38.45
C GLN A 174 3.17 -13.42 39.94
N GLU A 175 3.48 -12.18 40.32
CA GLU A 175 3.48 -11.73 41.72
C GLU A 175 2.07 -11.85 42.35
N LEU A 176 1.04 -11.42 41.59
CA LEU A 176 -0.33 -11.54 42.03
C LEU A 176 -0.76 -13.00 42.18
N GLU A 177 -0.41 -13.87 41.27
CA GLU A 177 -0.66 -15.32 41.37
C GLU A 177 0.04 -15.91 42.59
N GLN A 178 1.31 -15.58 42.85
CA GLN A 178 2.03 -16.04 44.01
C GLN A 178 1.39 -15.57 45.32
N THR A 179 0.98 -14.28 45.35
CA THR A 179 0.31 -13.70 46.50
C THR A 179 -1.04 -14.38 46.73
N LEU A 180 -1.84 -14.58 45.71
CA LEU A 180 -3.12 -15.28 45.78
C LEU A 180 -2.94 -16.73 46.24
N ASN A 181 -1.95 -17.44 45.70
CA ASN A 181 -1.62 -18.81 46.13
C ASN A 181 -1.18 -18.85 47.59
N SER A 182 -0.40 -17.88 48.03
CA SER A 182 0.03 -17.79 49.44
C SER A 182 -1.15 -17.58 50.40
N VAL A 183 -2.10 -16.71 50.02
CA VAL A 183 -3.33 -16.45 50.77
C VAL A 183 -4.22 -17.69 50.82
N VAL A 184 -4.47 -18.31 49.67
CA VAL A 184 -5.33 -19.51 49.57
C VAL A 184 -4.75 -20.70 50.33
N ASN A 185 -3.42 -20.84 50.34
CA ASN A 185 -2.72 -21.91 51.04
C ASN A 185 -2.41 -21.60 52.51
N SER A 186 -2.68 -20.38 52.98
CA SER A 186 -2.45 -20.02 54.36
C SER A 186 -3.29 -20.89 55.32
N THR A 187 -2.70 -21.20 56.48
CA THR A 187 -3.41 -21.99 57.51
C THR A 187 -4.70 -21.33 57.98
N LEU A 188 -4.74 -20.02 58.03
CA LEU A 188 -5.91 -19.20 58.34
C LEU A 188 -7.03 -19.38 57.31
N TRP A 189 -6.71 -19.38 56.03
CA TRP A 189 -7.67 -19.57 54.94
C TRP A 189 -8.27 -20.98 54.98
N LYS A 190 -7.43 -21.99 55.21
CA LYS A 190 -7.85 -23.39 55.34
C LYS A 190 -8.70 -23.62 56.61
N ALA A 191 -8.34 -22.98 57.72
CA ALA A 191 -9.09 -23.06 58.97
C ALA A 191 -10.47 -22.39 58.91
N THR A 192 -10.63 -21.32 58.11
CA THR A 192 -11.91 -20.62 57.95
C THR A 192 -12.77 -21.21 56.82
N TRP A 193 -12.28 -22.19 56.06
CA TRP A 193 -13.01 -22.79 54.96
C TRP A 193 -14.34 -23.41 55.36
N PRO A 194 -14.47 -24.21 56.44
CA PRO A 194 -15.75 -24.79 56.88
C PRO A 194 -16.77 -23.72 57.28
N LEU A 195 -16.33 -22.64 57.92
CA LEU A 195 -17.19 -21.51 58.27
C LEU A 195 -17.74 -20.79 57.02
N ARG A 196 -16.93 -20.57 56.03
CA ARG A 196 -17.34 -19.95 54.76
C ARG A 196 -18.33 -20.83 54.00
N TYR A 197 -18.11 -22.13 53.99
CA TYR A 197 -19.01 -23.09 53.36
C TYR A 197 -20.38 -23.04 54.00
N VAL A 198 -20.48 -23.00 55.34
CA VAL A 198 -21.72 -22.89 56.07
C VAL A 198 -22.43 -21.55 55.77
N VAL A 199 -21.72 -20.44 55.79
CA VAL A 199 -22.26 -19.11 55.49
C VAL A 199 -22.75 -19.00 54.03
N SER A 200 -22.02 -19.54 53.09
CA SER A 200 -22.44 -19.53 51.66
C SER A 200 -23.68 -20.37 51.44
N LYS A 201 -23.79 -21.54 52.10
CA LYS A 201 -24.94 -22.41 52.01
C LYS A 201 -26.17 -21.85 52.72
N SER A 202 -26.02 -21.19 53.87
CA SER A 202 -27.10 -20.50 54.55
C SER A 202 -27.66 -19.33 53.75
N ARG A 203 -26.81 -18.54 53.07
CA ARG A 203 -27.24 -17.51 52.13
C ARG A 203 -28.07 -18.06 50.97
N SER A 204 -27.65 -19.19 50.38
CA SER A 204 -28.40 -19.86 49.29
C SER A 204 -29.78 -20.31 49.76
N ILE A 205 -29.88 -20.84 50.99
CA ILE A 205 -31.17 -21.30 51.58
C ILE A 205 -32.10 -20.12 51.84
N VAL A 206 -31.58 -19.00 52.37
CA VAL A 206 -32.38 -17.79 52.60
C VAL A 206 -32.89 -17.22 51.28
N HIS A 207 -32.06 -17.22 50.22
CA HIS A 207 -32.47 -16.76 48.90
C HIS A 207 -33.58 -17.66 48.27
N THR A 208 -33.49 -18.97 48.48
CA THR A 208 -34.49 -19.92 47.98
C THR A 208 -35.81 -19.81 48.75
N LEU A 209 -35.76 -19.59 50.05
CA LEU A 209 -36.96 -19.38 50.89
C LEU A 209 -37.63 -18.01 50.59
N SER A 210 -36.88 -16.99 50.26
CA SER A 210 -37.41 -15.68 49.83
C SER A 210 -38.17 -15.74 48.51
N LEU A 211 -37.82 -16.68 47.62
CA LEU A 211 -38.51 -16.86 46.32
C LEU A 211 -39.80 -17.69 46.43
N ILE A 212 -40.03 -18.38 47.54
CA ILE A 212 -41.27 -19.20 47.77
C ILE A 212 -42.38 -18.38 48.45
N HIS A 213 -42.06 -17.18 48.94
CA HIS A 213 -43.02 -16.29 49.64
C HIS A 213 -43.53 -15.12 48.78
N ILE A 214 -43.35 -15.16 47.48
CA ILE A 214 -44.03 -14.33 46.50
C ILE A 214 -44.92 -15.22 45.66
#